data_6c56e5a30d94e648c99d3a7679c4a980
#
_entry.id   6c56e5a30d94e648c99d3a7679c4a980
#
_cell.length_a   1.000
_cell.length_b   1.000
_cell.length_c   1.000
_cell.angle_alpha   90.00
_cell.angle_beta   90.00
_cell.angle_gamma   90.00
#
_symmetry.space_group_name_H-M   'P 1'
#
loop_
_entity.id
_entity.type
_entity.pdbx_description
1 polymer ?
#
loop_
_entity_poly.entity_id
_entity_poly.type
_entity_poly.pdbx_seq_one_letter_code
_entity_poly.pdbx_strand_id
1 'polypeptide(L)'
;RYFDFMFIDFEHGNLCPELGRPILKFCRDADLPTIARTQDCEYHCISKCLDMGADGVMIPRTETMSQVKLAIDSMRFHPRGRKGIGGAGLFRKGEKFEEINDNRLLILQIESPLGVATLDAMLTIYGHEVAGVVIGPCDLACMCGHGIDTECEPVKQHAQTVIKICQRHGKPSGIYCSMGNINYYHKSGMSILWMLGDGPFHTGGDEAMAAQRERLDKATA
;
A
#
# COMPACT_ATOMS: atom_id res chain seq x y z
N ARG A 1 -20.06 2.71 -6.05
CA ARG A 1 -18.79 2.50 -5.35
C ARG A 1 -17.87 3.68 -5.63
N TYR A 2 -17.45 4.40 -4.58
CA TYR A 2 -16.66 5.62 -4.71
C TYR A 2 -15.16 5.35 -4.64
N PHE A 3 -14.75 4.23 -4.04
CA PHE A 3 -13.35 3.82 -3.86
C PHE A 3 -13.09 2.46 -4.49
N ASP A 4 -11.87 2.26 -4.97
CA ASP A 4 -11.42 0.99 -5.51
C ASP A 4 -10.89 0.08 -4.39
N PHE A 5 -10.32 0.67 -3.33
CA PHE A 5 -9.88 -0.01 -2.12
C PHE A 5 -9.89 0.93 -0.91
N MET A 6 -9.84 0.36 0.28
CA MET A 6 -9.65 1.08 1.54
C MET A 6 -8.20 0.90 2.03
N PHE A 7 -7.56 2.01 2.33
CA PHE A 7 -6.26 2.02 2.99
C PHE A 7 -6.45 2.17 4.50
N ILE A 8 -5.88 1.26 5.28
CA ILE A 8 -5.96 1.26 6.74
C ILE A 8 -4.55 1.42 7.30
N ASP A 9 -4.34 2.48 8.06
CA ASP A 9 -3.03 2.88 8.55
C ASP A 9 -2.84 2.50 10.02
N PHE A 10 -1.97 1.52 10.27
CA PHE A 10 -1.57 1.14 11.63
C PHE A 10 -0.22 1.77 12.04
N GLU A 11 0.51 2.42 11.12
CA GLU A 11 1.77 3.08 11.44
C GLU A 11 1.55 4.45 12.09
N HIS A 12 0.82 5.34 11.40
CA HIS A 12 0.59 6.71 11.84
C HIS A 12 -0.88 7.01 12.21
N GLY A 13 -1.79 6.08 11.89
CA GLY A 13 -3.19 6.20 12.25
C GLY A 13 -3.42 5.98 13.75
N ASN A 14 -4.47 6.59 14.30
CA ASN A 14 -4.93 6.38 15.68
C ASN A 14 -5.67 5.02 15.85
N LEU A 15 -5.29 4.00 15.07
CA LEU A 15 -5.92 2.69 15.07
C LEU A 15 -5.02 1.65 15.74
N CYS A 16 -5.50 1.09 16.84
CA CYS A 16 -4.93 -0.13 17.40
C CYS A 16 -5.48 -1.37 16.67
N PRO A 17 -4.79 -2.52 16.70
CA PRO A 17 -5.26 -3.75 16.06
C PRO A 17 -6.67 -4.17 16.49
N GLU A 18 -7.08 -3.89 17.72
CA GLU A 18 -8.41 -4.20 18.26
C GLU A 18 -9.51 -3.46 17.52
N LEU A 19 -9.28 -2.20 17.12
CA LEU A 19 -10.20 -1.39 16.32
C LEU A 19 -10.11 -1.72 14.82
N GLY A 20 -8.97 -2.19 14.35
CA GLY A 20 -8.75 -2.55 12.96
C GLY A 20 -9.64 -3.70 12.50
N ARG A 21 -9.86 -4.71 13.34
CA ARG A 21 -10.64 -5.89 12.98
C ARG A 21 -12.10 -5.60 12.61
N PRO A 22 -12.89 -4.81 13.38
CA PRO A 22 -14.23 -4.40 12.96
C PRO A 22 -14.25 -3.66 11.63
N ILE A 23 -13.30 -2.74 11.41
CA ILE A 23 -13.20 -1.94 10.18
C ILE A 23 -12.94 -2.86 8.98
N LEU A 24 -11.96 -3.77 9.08
CA LEU A 24 -11.66 -4.75 8.04
C LEU A 24 -12.87 -5.64 7.74
N LYS A 25 -13.62 -6.04 8.78
CA LYS A 25 -14.85 -6.81 8.59
C LYS A 25 -15.92 -6.00 7.84
N PHE A 26 -16.14 -4.73 8.19
CA PHE A 26 -17.09 -3.88 7.46
C PHE A 26 -16.70 -3.69 5.99
N CYS A 27 -15.43 -3.46 5.70
CA CYS A 27 -14.94 -3.35 4.33
C CYS A 27 -15.21 -4.64 3.55
N ARG A 28 -14.92 -5.78 4.16
CA ARG A 28 -15.19 -7.10 3.56
C ARG A 28 -16.69 -7.34 3.30
N ASP A 29 -17.55 -7.00 4.26
CA ASP A 29 -19.01 -7.14 4.11
C ASP A 29 -19.55 -6.21 3.00
N ALA A 30 -18.88 -5.07 2.76
CA ALA A 30 -19.16 -4.14 1.67
C ALA A 30 -18.47 -4.50 0.33
N ASP A 31 -17.79 -5.63 0.27
CA ASP A 31 -16.97 -6.05 -0.89
C ASP A 31 -15.93 -4.99 -1.32
N LEU A 32 -15.36 -4.27 -0.36
CA LEU A 32 -14.32 -3.26 -0.56
C LEU A 32 -12.96 -3.86 -0.18
N PRO A 33 -12.03 -4.05 -1.15
CA PRO A 33 -10.69 -4.52 -0.87
C PRO A 33 -9.93 -3.61 0.11
N THR A 34 -9.06 -4.20 0.92
CA THR A 34 -8.34 -3.48 1.97
C THR A 34 -6.85 -3.71 1.89
N ILE A 35 -6.08 -2.62 2.00
CA ILE A 35 -4.63 -2.65 2.17
C ILE A 35 -4.32 -2.07 3.55
N ALA A 36 -3.67 -2.86 4.41
CA ALA A 36 -3.26 -2.42 5.73
C ALA A 36 -1.77 -2.04 5.74
N ARG A 37 -1.44 -0.79 6.05
CA ARG A 37 -0.05 -0.42 6.34
C ARG A 37 0.29 -0.90 7.75
N THR A 38 1.32 -1.73 7.85
CA THR A 38 1.76 -2.30 9.12
C THR A 38 2.49 -1.25 9.96
N GLN A 39 2.53 -1.45 11.28
CA GLN A 39 3.27 -0.56 12.19
C GLN A 39 4.77 -0.57 11.89
N ASP A 40 5.29 -1.75 11.56
CA ASP A 40 6.67 -1.95 11.18
C ASP A 40 6.81 -3.23 10.33
N CYS A 41 8.01 -3.48 9.82
CA CYS A 41 8.37 -4.72 9.13
C CYS A 41 8.72 -5.82 10.14
N GLU A 42 7.72 -6.28 10.88
CA GLU A 42 7.86 -7.33 11.89
C GLU A 42 6.82 -8.43 11.67
N TYR A 43 7.20 -9.69 11.99
CA TYR A 43 6.32 -10.85 11.76
C TYR A 43 4.92 -10.63 12.37
N HIS A 44 4.85 -10.22 13.62
CA HIS A 44 3.58 -10.07 14.32
C HIS A 44 2.71 -8.92 13.76
N CYS A 45 3.32 -7.82 13.29
CA CYS A 45 2.61 -6.72 12.66
C CYS A 45 1.98 -7.17 11.34
N ILE A 46 2.75 -7.86 10.52
CA ILE A 46 2.35 -8.31 9.17
C ILE A 46 1.31 -9.43 9.27
N SER A 47 1.62 -10.49 10.02
CA SER A 47 0.75 -11.65 10.17
C SER A 47 -0.61 -11.26 10.79
N LYS A 48 -0.62 -10.34 11.77
CA LYS A 48 -1.83 -9.87 12.44
C LYS A 48 -2.78 -9.15 11.50
N CYS A 49 -2.28 -8.30 10.59
CA CYS A 49 -3.12 -7.62 9.61
C CYS A 49 -3.90 -8.63 8.74
N LEU A 50 -3.23 -9.68 8.28
CA LEU A 50 -3.87 -10.75 7.49
C LEU A 50 -4.87 -11.57 8.32
N ASP A 51 -4.53 -11.89 9.57
CA ASP A 51 -5.42 -12.63 10.48
C ASP A 51 -6.69 -11.85 10.84
N MET A 52 -6.62 -10.51 10.81
CA MET A 52 -7.78 -9.64 10.97
C MET A 52 -8.63 -9.52 9.71
N GLY A 53 -8.06 -9.86 8.55
CA GLY A 53 -8.80 -9.91 7.29
C GLY A 53 -8.40 -8.91 6.22
N ALA A 54 -7.22 -8.30 6.31
CA ALA A 54 -6.70 -7.47 5.23
C ALA A 54 -6.45 -8.30 3.96
N ASP A 55 -6.70 -7.70 2.81
CA ASP A 55 -6.46 -8.31 1.50
C ASP A 55 -5.03 -8.14 1.04
N GLY A 56 -4.36 -7.14 1.58
CA GLY A 56 -2.95 -6.91 1.38
C GLY A 56 -2.35 -6.15 2.54
N VAL A 57 -1.02 -6.15 2.56
CA VAL A 57 -0.24 -5.38 3.50
C VAL A 57 0.71 -4.45 2.75
N MET A 58 0.89 -3.25 3.28
CA MET A 58 1.92 -2.31 2.87
C MET A 58 2.98 -2.26 3.95
N ILE A 59 4.23 -2.51 3.57
CA ILE A 59 5.38 -2.49 4.47
C ILE A 59 6.01 -1.11 4.42
N PRO A 60 5.98 -0.33 5.51
CA PRO A 60 6.59 0.99 5.54
C PRO A 60 8.12 0.89 5.51
N ARG A 61 8.77 1.97 5.14
CA ARG A 61 10.23 2.16 5.24
C ARG A 61 11.04 0.98 4.69
N THR A 62 10.60 0.44 3.54
CA THR A 62 11.29 -0.70 2.91
C THR A 62 12.59 -0.23 2.25
N GLU A 63 13.72 -0.70 2.77
CA GLU A 63 15.06 -0.30 2.33
C GLU A 63 15.98 -1.48 2.01
N THR A 64 15.68 -2.67 2.52
CA THR A 64 16.60 -3.82 2.46
C THR A 64 15.94 -5.09 1.93
N MET A 65 16.75 -5.95 1.34
CA MET A 65 16.35 -7.29 0.89
C MET A 65 15.81 -8.15 2.04
N SER A 66 16.37 -7.98 3.24
CA SER A 66 15.95 -8.72 4.44
C SER A 66 14.54 -8.33 4.89
N GLN A 67 14.16 -7.06 4.78
CA GLN A 67 12.79 -6.63 5.05
C GLN A 67 11.80 -7.26 4.07
N VAL A 68 12.11 -7.26 2.77
CA VAL A 68 11.24 -7.90 1.77
C VAL A 68 11.09 -9.41 2.04
N LYS A 69 12.20 -10.10 2.34
CA LYS A 69 12.17 -11.52 2.71
C LYS A 69 11.34 -11.77 3.98
N LEU A 70 11.52 -10.96 5.02
CA LEU A 70 10.74 -11.05 6.25
C LEU A 70 9.25 -10.84 5.98
N ALA A 71 8.90 -9.85 5.15
CA ALA A 71 7.51 -9.61 4.77
C ALA A 71 6.89 -10.83 4.08
N ILE A 72 7.59 -11.41 3.12
CA ILE A 72 7.15 -12.63 2.42
C ILE A 72 6.97 -13.78 3.43
N ASP A 73 7.96 -14.03 4.28
CA ASP A 73 7.88 -15.10 5.29
C ASP A 73 6.72 -14.91 6.27
N SER A 74 6.38 -13.66 6.58
CA SER A 74 5.33 -13.31 7.54
C SER A 74 3.92 -13.38 6.96
N MET A 75 3.78 -13.31 5.63
CA MET A 75 2.47 -13.28 4.97
C MET A 75 2.13 -14.54 4.17
N ARG A 76 3.13 -15.30 3.72
CA ARG A 76 2.94 -16.52 2.93
C ARG A 76 2.98 -17.77 3.79
N PHE A 77 2.14 -18.74 3.46
CA PHE A 77 2.22 -20.10 4.02
C PHE A 77 3.27 -20.92 3.29
N HIS A 78 3.71 -21.99 3.95
CA HIS A 78 4.63 -22.95 3.35
C HIS A 78 4.10 -23.44 1.98
N PRO A 79 4.94 -23.60 0.94
CA PRO A 79 6.41 -23.52 0.95
C PRO A 79 6.97 -22.10 0.67
N ARG A 80 6.13 -21.11 0.37
CA ARG A 80 6.58 -19.76 -0.02
C ARG A 80 7.02 -18.89 1.15
N GLY A 81 6.50 -19.16 2.35
CA GLY A 81 6.81 -18.42 3.56
C GLY A 81 6.66 -19.27 4.81
N ARG A 82 6.51 -18.59 5.95
CA ARG A 82 6.52 -19.20 7.30
C ARG A 82 5.38 -18.69 8.19
N LYS A 83 4.34 -18.09 7.58
CA LYS A 83 3.18 -17.59 8.33
C LYS A 83 2.53 -18.73 9.13
N GLY A 84 2.23 -18.47 10.40
CA GLY A 84 1.41 -19.36 11.24
C GLY A 84 -0.06 -19.33 10.81
N ILE A 85 -0.75 -20.46 10.94
CA ILE A 85 -2.18 -20.58 10.67
C ILE A 85 -2.95 -20.07 11.89
N GLY A 86 -3.80 -19.05 11.69
CA GLY A 86 -4.62 -18.47 12.75
C GLY A 86 -5.48 -17.31 12.25
N GLY A 87 -6.36 -16.81 13.15
CA GLY A 87 -7.20 -15.66 12.86
C GLY A 87 -8.51 -15.97 12.14
N ALA A 88 -9.62 -15.53 12.75
CA ALA A 88 -10.97 -15.75 12.17
C ALA A 88 -11.23 -14.93 10.89
N GLY A 89 -10.38 -13.93 10.60
CA GLY A 89 -10.46 -13.09 9.41
C GLY A 89 -9.64 -13.59 8.23
N LEU A 90 -8.82 -14.61 8.41
CA LEU A 90 -7.85 -15.07 7.43
C LEU A 90 -8.50 -15.49 6.10
N PHE A 91 -9.59 -16.25 6.16
CA PHE A 91 -10.28 -16.77 4.99
C PHE A 91 -11.38 -15.84 4.50
N ARG A 92 -11.50 -15.67 3.20
CA ARG A 92 -12.68 -15.12 2.56
C ARG A 92 -13.75 -16.22 2.40
N LYS A 93 -15.00 -15.81 2.22
CA LYS A 93 -16.09 -16.77 1.99
C LYS A 93 -15.84 -17.58 0.72
N GLY A 94 -15.70 -18.89 0.87
CA GLY A 94 -15.46 -19.81 -0.25
C GLY A 94 -14.00 -19.92 -0.70
N GLU A 95 -13.08 -19.18 -0.08
CA GLU A 95 -11.64 -19.25 -0.40
C GLU A 95 -11.04 -20.56 0.14
N LYS A 96 -10.26 -21.22 -0.70
CA LYS A 96 -9.50 -22.40 -0.32
C LYS A 96 -8.14 -22.03 0.23
N PHE A 97 -7.58 -22.89 1.07
CA PHE A 97 -6.27 -22.64 1.68
C PHE A 97 -5.16 -22.44 0.65
N GLU A 98 -5.19 -23.20 -0.43
CA GLU A 98 -4.20 -23.16 -1.51
C GLU A 98 -4.17 -21.83 -2.25
N GLU A 99 -5.29 -21.08 -2.22
CA GLU A 99 -5.45 -19.81 -2.92
C GLU A 99 -4.96 -18.60 -2.11
N ILE A 100 -4.80 -18.75 -0.78
CA ILE A 100 -4.48 -17.63 0.11
C ILE A 100 -3.17 -16.94 -0.26
N ASN A 101 -2.14 -17.72 -0.58
CA ASN A 101 -0.84 -17.16 -0.95
C ASN A 101 -0.91 -16.23 -2.17
N ASP A 102 -1.79 -16.53 -3.12
CA ASP A 102 -1.95 -15.73 -4.34
C ASP A 102 -2.93 -14.57 -4.16
N ASN A 103 -3.89 -14.73 -3.25
CA ASN A 103 -4.94 -13.75 -3.00
C ASN A 103 -4.54 -12.62 -2.03
N ARG A 104 -3.35 -12.61 -1.48
CA ARG A 104 -2.87 -11.57 -0.55
C ARG A 104 -1.78 -10.73 -1.20
N LEU A 105 -1.96 -9.42 -1.18
CA LEU A 105 -1.08 -8.46 -1.85
C LEU A 105 0.03 -7.99 -0.92
N LEU A 106 1.27 -8.02 -1.41
CA LEU A 106 2.42 -7.38 -0.77
C LEU A 106 2.75 -6.09 -1.51
N ILE A 107 2.69 -4.96 -0.81
CA ILE A 107 3.07 -3.64 -1.33
C ILE A 107 4.29 -3.16 -0.55
N LEU A 108 5.31 -2.70 -1.27
CA LEU A 108 6.49 -2.10 -0.67
C LEU A 108 6.34 -0.57 -0.67
N GLN A 109 6.48 0.07 0.49
CA GLN A 109 6.53 1.53 0.57
C GLN A 109 7.99 1.98 0.58
N ILE A 110 8.34 2.77 -0.43
CA ILE A 110 9.67 3.33 -0.67
C ILE A 110 9.63 4.81 -0.32
N GLU A 111 10.38 5.20 0.70
CA GLU A 111 10.29 6.55 1.26
C GLU A 111 11.64 7.08 1.77
N SER A 112 12.72 6.53 1.21
CA SER A 112 14.08 7.02 1.42
C SER A 112 14.93 6.86 0.15
N PRO A 113 16.02 7.65 0.01
CA PRO A 113 16.99 7.46 -1.09
C PRO A 113 17.59 6.05 -1.11
N LEU A 114 17.80 5.43 0.06
CA LEU A 114 18.31 4.07 0.17
C LEU A 114 17.29 3.05 -0.39
N GLY A 115 16.01 3.20 -0.04
CA GLY A 115 14.94 2.36 -0.58
C GLY A 115 14.85 2.45 -2.10
N VAL A 116 14.98 3.66 -2.66
CA VAL A 116 15.02 3.86 -4.13
C VAL A 116 16.24 3.16 -4.75
N ALA A 117 17.41 3.30 -4.14
CA ALA A 117 18.65 2.71 -4.66
C ALA A 117 18.63 1.17 -4.65
N THR A 118 17.93 0.55 -3.71
CA THR A 118 17.87 -0.92 -3.54
C THR A 118 16.67 -1.57 -4.23
N LEU A 119 15.70 -0.79 -4.69
CA LEU A 119 14.43 -1.29 -5.23
C LEU A 119 14.60 -2.24 -6.43
N ASP A 120 15.53 -1.93 -7.34
CA ASP A 120 15.76 -2.76 -8.53
C ASP A 120 16.23 -4.18 -8.15
N ALA A 121 17.12 -4.28 -7.16
CA ALA A 121 17.56 -5.57 -6.63
C ALA A 121 16.43 -6.32 -5.91
N MET A 122 15.59 -5.60 -5.13
CA MET A 122 14.43 -6.18 -4.46
C MET A 122 13.46 -6.82 -5.48
N LEU A 123 13.13 -6.08 -6.54
CA LEU A 123 12.20 -6.58 -7.56
C LEU A 123 12.83 -7.65 -8.45
N THR A 124 14.14 -7.63 -8.68
CA THR A 124 14.85 -8.70 -9.40
C THR A 124 14.70 -10.05 -8.68
N ILE A 125 14.85 -10.06 -7.37
CA ILE A 125 14.83 -11.32 -6.59
C ILE A 125 13.42 -11.69 -6.14
N TYR A 126 12.65 -10.72 -5.64
CA TYR A 126 11.36 -10.94 -4.99
C TYR A 126 10.16 -10.39 -5.75
N GLY A 127 10.36 -9.85 -6.95
CA GLY A 127 9.27 -9.21 -7.70
C GLY A 127 8.06 -10.11 -7.93
N HIS A 128 8.26 -11.43 -8.05
CA HIS A 128 7.16 -12.40 -8.19
C HIS A 128 6.21 -12.43 -6.98
N GLU A 129 6.66 -12.02 -5.79
CA GLU A 129 5.86 -11.93 -4.56
C GLU A 129 5.27 -10.52 -4.33
N VAL A 130 5.82 -9.48 -4.99
CA VAL A 130 5.43 -8.08 -4.82
C VAL A 130 4.30 -7.73 -5.78
N ALA A 131 3.20 -7.24 -5.23
CA ALA A 131 2.03 -6.80 -6.02
C ALA A 131 2.20 -5.37 -6.55
N GLY A 132 2.91 -4.50 -5.84
CA GLY A 132 3.13 -3.12 -6.24
C GLY A 132 4.11 -2.38 -5.33
N VAL A 133 4.48 -1.19 -5.76
CA VAL A 133 5.40 -0.30 -5.03
C VAL A 133 4.74 1.06 -4.86
N VAL A 134 4.79 1.62 -3.67
CA VAL A 134 4.19 2.93 -3.38
C VAL A 134 5.24 3.84 -2.74
N ILE A 135 5.24 5.10 -3.13
CA ILE A 135 6.14 6.13 -2.56
C ILE A 135 5.45 6.81 -1.39
N GLY A 136 6.15 6.92 -0.26
CA GLY A 136 5.82 7.83 0.84
C GLY A 136 6.54 9.18 0.64
N PRO A 137 5.88 10.19 0.02
CA PRO A 137 6.57 11.40 -0.40
C PRO A 137 6.99 12.31 0.76
N CYS A 138 6.30 12.26 1.90
CA CYS A 138 6.63 13.09 3.07
C CYS A 138 7.96 12.65 3.69
N ASP A 139 8.09 11.35 3.98
CA ASP A 139 9.32 10.81 4.52
C ASP A 139 10.47 10.90 3.52
N LEU A 140 10.20 10.65 2.24
CA LEU A 140 11.19 10.81 1.18
C LEU A 140 11.71 12.25 1.10
N ALA A 141 10.82 13.26 1.18
CA ALA A 141 11.23 14.68 1.22
C ALA A 141 12.09 14.98 2.45
N CYS A 142 11.68 14.48 3.62
CA CYS A 142 12.42 14.63 4.86
C CYS A 142 13.81 14.01 4.77
N MET A 143 13.92 12.78 4.27
CA MET A 143 15.19 12.07 4.07
C MET A 143 16.09 12.71 3.00
N CYS A 144 15.53 13.51 2.10
CA CYS A 144 16.26 14.33 1.14
C CYS A 144 16.64 15.72 1.68
N GLY A 145 16.30 16.05 2.94
CA GLY A 145 16.62 17.34 3.56
C GLY A 145 15.64 18.46 3.24
N HIS A 146 14.46 18.15 2.72
CA HIS A 146 13.43 19.13 2.30
C HIS A 146 12.20 19.17 3.25
N GLY A 147 12.32 18.63 4.47
CA GLY A 147 11.22 18.61 5.44
C GLY A 147 10.00 17.89 4.91
N ILE A 148 8.85 18.56 4.85
CA ILE A 148 7.58 17.98 4.37
C ILE A 148 7.20 18.45 2.95
N ASP A 149 8.13 19.07 2.20
CA ASP A 149 7.88 19.55 0.83
C ASP A 149 7.87 18.39 -0.16
N THR A 150 6.69 17.77 -0.32
CA THR A 150 6.49 16.65 -1.24
C THR A 150 6.60 17.02 -2.72
N GLU A 151 6.65 18.32 -3.05
CA GLU A 151 6.78 18.82 -4.43
C GLU A 151 8.22 19.20 -4.78
N CYS A 152 9.18 19.01 -3.87
CA CYS A 152 10.59 19.31 -4.12
C CYS A 152 11.16 18.44 -5.26
N GLU A 153 12.16 18.98 -5.94
CA GLU A 153 12.79 18.33 -7.09
C GLU A 153 13.34 16.92 -6.78
N PRO A 154 14.02 16.68 -5.64
CA PRO A 154 14.47 15.32 -5.28
C PRO A 154 13.35 14.29 -5.23
N VAL A 155 12.19 14.63 -4.66
CA VAL A 155 11.04 13.69 -4.62
C VAL A 155 10.58 13.36 -6.04
N LYS A 156 10.46 14.34 -6.93
CA LYS A 156 10.07 14.12 -8.32
C LYS A 156 11.07 13.23 -9.07
N GLN A 157 12.37 13.45 -8.87
CA GLN A 157 13.43 12.64 -9.49
C GLN A 157 13.41 11.19 -8.99
N HIS A 158 13.25 10.98 -7.67
CA HIS A 158 13.10 9.66 -7.11
C HIS A 158 11.82 8.97 -7.59
N ALA A 159 10.71 9.70 -7.69
CA ALA A 159 9.46 9.17 -8.24
C ALA A 159 9.64 8.67 -9.69
N GLN A 160 10.30 9.44 -10.55
CA GLN A 160 10.62 9.02 -11.91
C GLN A 160 11.53 7.77 -11.95
N THR A 161 12.46 7.66 -11.01
CA THR A 161 13.33 6.49 -10.88
C THR A 161 12.53 5.25 -10.50
N VAL A 162 11.65 5.36 -9.49
CA VAL A 162 10.76 4.25 -9.06
C VAL A 162 9.84 3.82 -10.20
N ILE A 163 9.23 4.76 -10.93
CA ILE A 163 8.39 4.46 -12.09
C ILE A 163 9.16 3.61 -13.10
N LYS A 164 10.36 4.04 -13.50
CA LYS A 164 11.19 3.32 -14.49
C LYS A 164 11.59 1.92 -14.01
N ILE A 165 11.94 1.77 -12.74
CA ILE A 165 12.26 0.47 -12.15
C ILE A 165 11.01 -0.43 -12.19
N CYS A 166 9.88 0.05 -11.70
CA CYS A 166 8.63 -0.71 -11.68
C CYS A 166 8.20 -1.15 -13.08
N GLN A 167 8.28 -0.25 -14.06
CA GLN A 167 7.97 -0.57 -15.46
C GLN A 167 8.84 -1.69 -16.02
N ARG A 168 10.16 -1.68 -15.76
CA ARG A 168 11.08 -2.77 -16.18
C ARG A 168 10.68 -4.13 -15.61
N HIS A 169 10.17 -4.14 -14.38
CA HIS A 169 9.74 -5.36 -13.68
C HIS A 169 8.26 -5.70 -13.88
N GLY A 170 7.52 -4.94 -14.71
CA GLY A 170 6.09 -5.14 -14.93
C GLY A 170 5.25 -4.96 -13.65
N LYS A 171 5.67 -4.05 -12.75
CA LYS A 171 4.98 -3.78 -11.48
C LYS A 171 4.26 -2.44 -11.51
N PRO A 172 3.03 -2.36 -10.96
CA PRO A 172 2.38 -1.09 -10.74
C PRO A 172 3.16 -0.27 -9.71
N SER A 173 3.28 1.03 -9.97
CA SER A 173 3.83 1.99 -9.02
C SER A 173 2.78 3.01 -8.61
N GLY A 174 2.96 3.61 -7.44
CA GLY A 174 2.05 4.59 -6.90
C GLY A 174 2.69 5.58 -5.94
N ILE A 175 1.89 6.52 -5.50
CA ILE A 175 2.31 7.56 -4.57
C ILE A 175 1.10 8.10 -3.80
N TYR A 176 1.34 8.54 -2.57
CA TYR A 176 0.40 9.43 -1.89
C TYR A 176 0.37 10.78 -2.61
N CYS A 177 -0.82 11.22 -3.02
CA CYS A 177 -0.98 12.41 -3.83
C CYS A 177 -2.15 13.30 -3.33
N SER A 178 -2.21 14.50 -3.89
CA SER A 178 -3.30 15.45 -3.72
C SER A 178 -4.03 15.67 -5.04
N MET A 179 -5.18 16.34 -5.01
CA MET A 179 -5.86 16.79 -6.23
C MET A 179 -4.99 17.72 -7.11
N GLY A 180 -3.98 18.35 -6.52
CA GLY A 180 -3.09 19.26 -7.24
C GLY A 180 -2.05 18.54 -8.11
N ASN A 181 -1.60 17.35 -7.70
CA ASN A 181 -0.51 16.63 -8.35
C ASN A 181 -0.88 15.24 -8.90
N ILE A 182 -2.10 14.75 -8.65
CA ILE A 182 -2.56 13.43 -9.10
C ILE A 182 -2.42 13.24 -10.61
N ASN A 183 -2.80 14.24 -11.40
CA ASN A 183 -2.70 14.21 -12.86
C ASN A 183 -1.24 14.10 -13.33
N TYR A 184 -0.31 14.79 -12.67
CA TYR A 184 1.12 14.69 -12.97
C TYR A 184 1.63 13.25 -12.79
N TYR A 185 1.34 12.63 -11.64
CA TYR A 185 1.81 11.28 -11.35
C TYR A 185 1.11 10.22 -12.21
N HIS A 186 -0.19 10.39 -12.47
CA HIS A 186 -0.91 9.50 -13.37
C HIS A 186 -0.31 9.52 -14.78
N LYS A 187 -0.12 10.70 -15.37
CA LYS A 187 0.51 10.86 -16.70
C LYS A 187 1.96 10.40 -16.74
N SER A 188 2.65 10.40 -15.61
CA SER A 188 4.00 9.84 -15.47
C SER A 188 4.03 8.30 -15.47
N GLY A 189 2.87 7.64 -15.38
CA GLY A 189 2.75 6.18 -15.43
C GLY A 189 2.47 5.49 -14.10
N MET A 190 2.13 6.24 -13.05
CA MET A 190 1.65 5.65 -11.79
C MET A 190 0.18 5.25 -11.90
N SER A 191 -0.15 4.07 -11.35
CA SER A 191 -1.52 3.52 -11.37
C SER A 191 -2.12 3.31 -9.97
N ILE A 192 -1.31 3.38 -8.91
CA ILE A 192 -1.78 3.32 -7.52
C ILE A 192 -1.73 4.74 -6.96
N LEU A 193 -2.84 5.45 -7.04
CA LEU A 193 -2.96 6.84 -6.61
C LEU A 193 -3.78 6.87 -5.33
N TRP A 194 -3.14 7.19 -4.24
CA TRP A 194 -3.75 7.13 -2.92
C TRP A 194 -3.84 8.56 -2.33
N MET A 195 -5.02 8.90 -1.85
CA MET A 195 -5.34 10.19 -1.25
C MET A 195 -6.01 9.98 0.10
N LEU A 196 -5.87 10.94 1.02
CA LEU A 196 -6.71 10.99 2.19
C LEU A 196 -8.16 11.24 1.76
N GLY A 197 -9.00 10.22 1.93
CA GLY A 197 -10.40 10.23 1.56
C GLY A 197 -11.37 10.53 2.71
N ASP A 198 -10.86 10.79 3.90
CA ASP A 198 -11.66 10.99 5.10
C ASP A 198 -12.37 12.36 5.14
N GLY A 199 -11.83 13.38 4.48
CA GLY A 199 -12.45 14.70 4.43
C GLY A 199 -13.91 14.70 3.95
N PRO A 200 -14.25 14.07 2.81
CA PRO A 200 -15.64 13.93 2.36
C PRO A 200 -16.54 13.15 3.31
N PHE A 201 -16.02 12.14 4.02
CA PHE A 201 -16.80 11.41 5.03
C PHE A 201 -17.23 12.29 6.20
N HIS A 202 -16.38 13.23 6.59
CA HIS A 202 -16.68 14.15 7.68
C HIS A 202 -17.59 15.30 7.29
N THR A 203 -17.63 15.68 6.02
CA THR A 203 -18.22 16.95 5.59
C THR A 203 -19.43 16.85 4.66
N GLY A 204 -19.70 15.73 3.99
CA GLY A 204 -20.69 15.76 2.93
C GLY A 204 -21.42 14.49 2.53
N GLY A 205 -21.13 13.35 3.14
CA GLY A 205 -21.82 12.09 2.81
C GLY A 205 -21.71 11.71 1.32
N ASP A 206 -22.73 11.05 0.80
CA ASP A 206 -22.73 10.46 -0.55
C ASP A 206 -22.54 11.47 -1.69
N GLU A 207 -23.11 12.67 -1.58
CA GLU A 207 -22.97 13.70 -2.62
C GLU A 207 -21.52 14.20 -2.73
N ALA A 208 -20.87 14.44 -1.60
CA ALA A 208 -19.46 14.86 -1.58
C ALA A 208 -18.52 13.76 -2.10
N MET A 209 -18.83 12.51 -1.79
CA MET A 209 -18.09 11.34 -2.27
C MET A 209 -18.23 11.17 -3.78
N ALA A 210 -19.44 11.31 -4.32
CA ALA A 210 -19.71 11.27 -5.76
C ALA A 210 -18.97 12.40 -6.50
N ALA A 211 -19.03 13.62 -5.96
CA ALA A 211 -18.31 14.76 -6.53
C ALA A 211 -16.79 14.58 -6.49
N GLN A 212 -16.26 14.01 -5.41
CA GLN A 212 -14.83 13.69 -5.31
C GLN A 212 -14.42 12.65 -6.36
N ARG A 213 -15.21 11.59 -6.55
CA ARG A 213 -14.95 10.56 -7.56
C ARG A 213 -14.95 11.16 -8.96
N GLU A 214 -15.96 11.98 -9.30
CA GLU A 214 -16.03 12.64 -10.61
C GLU A 214 -14.82 13.54 -10.88
N ARG A 215 -14.33 14.25 -9.84
CA ARG A 215 -13.10 15.07 -9.97
C ARG A 215 -11.86 14.22 -10.21
N LEU A 216 -11.75 13.06 -9.53
CA LEU A 216 -10.66 12.10 -9.75
C LEU A 216 -10.69 11.54 -11.17
N ASP A 217 -11.85 11.08 -11.64
CA ASP A 217 -12.01 10.54 -12.98
C ASP A 217 -11.64 11.56 -14.06
N LYS A 218 -12.03 12.85 -13.87
CA LYS A 218 -11.60 13.94 -14.77
C LYS A 218 -10.11 14.25 -14.70
N ALA A 219 -9.48 14.11 -13.53
CA ALA A 219 -8.05 14.37 -13.36
C ALA A 219 -7.16 13.25 -13.92
N THR A 220 -7.70 12.05 -14.08
CA THR A 220 -6.98 10.85 -14.55
C THR A 220 -7.39 10.40 -15.97
N ALA A 221 -8.32 11.10 -16.60
CA ALA A 221 -8.66 10.94 -18.01
C ALA A 221 -7.64 11.66 -18.91
#